data_37b0b175ab7e9113a045eafa0e0905d6
#
_entry.id   37b0b175ab7e9113a045eafa0e0905d6
#
_cell.length_a   1.000
_cell.length_b   1.000
_cell.length_c   1.000
_cell.angle_alpha   90.00
_cell.angle_beta   90.00
_cell.angle_gamma   90.00
#
_symmetry.space_group_name_H-M   'P 1'
#
loop_
_entity.id
_entity.type
_entity.pdbx_description
1 polymer ?
#
loop_
_entity_poly.entity_id
_entity_poly.type
_entity_poly.pdbx_seq_one_letter_code
_entity_poly.pdbx_strand_id
1 'polypeptide(L)'
;MLRMVLIVLGIFLFQNKAAAVSVDTEEGLKAELQKEEGDNVIEISKNMEMSGDLGKAGRPSLTIDGGGNLIDGKSHAGFSVGKGQDFSLLNTEMQNFSALFGGVVNNQGKMETVNGDFSVNSAKGSGGVIYNTGEINQINGSFEQNFADKSGGAVYNNGGTIEEIGGTFVENSAGDKGGAVANVKVLFKQGNIASVNGTFDGNSAEAGGAIYNNATLGSVTGTFSGNRAAAEYDAAQGGAIANEGQIDFVSGTFSGNVAEGAYQAQGGGHLS
;
A
#
# COMPACT_ATOMS: atom_id res chain seq x y z
N MET A 1 -50.70 44.09 0.19
CA MET A 1 -49.91 43.28 1.15
C MET A 1 -49.89 41.86 0.64
N LEU A 2 -48.84 41.50 -0.13
CA LEU A 2 -48.73 40.21 -0.74
C LEU A 2 -47.79 39.37 0.14
N ARG A 3 -48.29 38.31 0.78
CA ARG A 3 -47.48 37.38 1.56
C ARG A 3 -46.83 36.40 0.62
N MET A 4 -45.52 36.55 0.48
CA MET A 4 -44.65 35.61 -0.23
C MET A 4 -44.44 34.37 0.66
N VAL A 5 -44.99 33.23 0.25
CA VAL A 5 -44.75 31.95 0.90
C VAL A 5 -43.47 31.38 0.33
N LEU A 6 -42.42 31.36 1.16
CA LEU A 6 -41.13 30.71 0.83
C LEU A 6 -41.28 29.21 1.01
N ILE A 7 -41.40 28.46 -0.08
CA ILE A 7 -41.35 27.02 -0.06
C ILE A 7 -39.87 26.64 -0.02
N VAL A 8 -39.37 26.26 1.14
CA VAL A 8 -38.04 25.62 1.29
C VAL A 8 -38.16 24.20 0.77
N LEU A 9 -37.75 23.99 -0.45
CA LEU A 9 -37.59 22.64 -1.01
C LEU A 9 -36.36 21.99 -0.34
N GLY A 10 -36.60 21.18 0.66
CA GLY A 10 -35.57 20.33 1.26
C GLY A 10 -35.12 19.31 0.23
N ILE A 11 -33.98 19.55 -0.40
CA ILE A 11 -33.31 18.54 -1.19
C ILE A 11 -32.76 17.48 -0.20
N PHE A 12 -33.52 16.41 0.03
CA PHE A 12 -33.00 15.20 0.60
C PHE A 12 -32.06 14.61 -0.44
N LEU A 13 -30.76 14.84 -0.27
CA LEU A 13 -29.73 14.04 -0.91
C LEU A 13 -29.86 12.64 -0.32
N PHE A 14 -30.64 11.79 -0.97
CA PHE A 14 -30.48 10.36 -0.81
C PHE A 14 -29.07 10.05 -1.35
N GLN A 15 -28.10 9.88 -0.46
CA GLN A 15 -26.90 9.17 -0.82
C GLN A 15 -27.39 7.75 -1.14
N ASN A 16 -27.51 7.43 -2.43
CA ASN A 16 -27.64 6.07 -2.87
C ASN A 16 -26.38 5.36 -2.39
N LYS A 17 -26.46 4.66 -1.25
CA LYS A 17 -25.44 3.67 -0.90
C LYS A 17 -25.37 2.76 -2.11
N ALA A 18 -24.18 2.61 -2.71
CA ALA A 18 -23.97 1.66 -3.79
C ALA A 18 -24.53 0.32 -3.32
N ALA A 19 -25.27 -0.35 -4.17
CA ALA A 19 -25.76 -1.68 -3.86
C ALA A 19 -24.54 -2.55 -3.57
N ALA A 20 -24.63 -3.36 -2.53
CA ALA A 20 -23.53 -4.20 -2.05
C ALA A 20 -24.02 -5.66 -1.96
N VAL A 21 -23.14 -6.57 -2.37
CA VAL A 21 -23.34 -7.99 -2.15
C VAL A 21 -22.52 -8.45 -0.96
N SER A 22 -23.17 -9.13 -0.02
CA SER A 22 -22.49 -9.69 1.15
C SER A 22 -22.01 -11.11 0.87
N VAL A 23 -20.76 -11.40 1.20
CA VAL A 23 -20.15 -12.72 1.07
C VAL A 23 -19.56 -13.16 2.40
N ASP A 24 -19.67 -14.46 2.70
CA ASP A 24 -19.20 -15.06 3.95
C ASP A 24 -18.30 -16.30 3.74
N THR A 25 -17.96 -16.60 2.49
CA THR A 25 -17.07 -17.70 2.11
C THR A 25 -16.10 -17.31 1.00
N GLU A 26 -14.98 -18.03 0.90
CA GLU A 26 -14.01 -17.87 -0.19
C GLU A 26 -14.67 -18.08 -1.57
N GLU A 27 -15.49 -19.12 -1.71
CA GLU A 27 -16.16 -19.42 -2.97
C GLU A 27 -17.11 -18.28 -3.38
N GLY A 28 -17.84 -17.71 -2.41
CA GLY A 28 -18.70 -16.56 -2.62
C GLY A 28 -17.91 -15.36 -3.11
N LEU A 29 -16.78 -15.04 -2.43
CA LEU A 29 -15.90 -13.96 -2.83
C LEU A 29 -15.34 -14.16 -4.24
N LYS A 30 -14.80 -15.34 -4.55
CA LYS A 30 -14.24 -15.65 -5.88
C LYS A 30 -15.31 -15.60 -6.97
N ALA A 31 -16.52 -16.10 -6.69
CA ALA A 31 -17.64 -16.04 -7.64
C ALA A 31 -18.05 -14.59 -7.93
N GLU A 32 -18.10 -13.73 -6.91
CA GLU A 32 -18.41 -12.30 -7.09
C GLU A 32 -17.27 -11.55 -7.80
N LEU A 33 -16.01 -11.85 -7.52
CA LEU A 33 -14.87 -11.23 -8.20
C LEU A 33 -14.87 -11.46 -9.70
N GLN A 34 -15.32 -12.62 -10.18
CA GLN A 34 -15.30 -12.98 -11.61
C GLN A 34 -16.44 -12.40 -12.42
N LYS A 35 -17.48 -11.85 -11.78
CA LYS A 35 -18.61 -11.26 -12.52
C LYS A 35 -18.16 -9.98 -13.22
N GLU A 36 -18.59 -9.84 -14.48
CA GLU A 36 -18.36 -8.62 -15.28
C GLU A 36 -19.36 -7.51 -14.96
N GLU A 37 -20.52 -7.87 -14.43
CA GLU A 37 -21.61 -6.98 -14.02
C GLU A 37 -22.09 -7.33 -12.61
N GLY A 38 -22.78 -6.39 -11.96
CA GLY A 38 -23.34 -6.56 -10.62
C GLY A 38 -23.02 -5.38 -9.71
N ASP A 39 -23.23 -5.58 -8.42
CA ASP A 39 -22.95 -4.54 -7.41
C ASP A 39 -21.46 -4.22 -7.35
N ASN A 40 -21.14 -2.94 -7.28
CA ASN A 40 -19.76 -2.47 -7.25
C ASN A 40 -19.10 -2.58 -5.87
N VAL A 41 -19.83 -3.08 -4.86
CA VAL A 41 -19.30 -3.30 -3.52
C VAL A 41 -19.51 -4.75 -3.13
N ILE A 42 -18.46 -5.41 -2.69
CA ILE A 42 -18.51 -6.72 -2.04
C ILE A 42 -18.18 -6.49 -0.56
N GLU A 43 -19.14 -6.78 0.31
CA GLU A 43 -18.97 -6.72 1.77
C GLU A 43 -18.58 -8.11 2.30
N ILE A 44 -17.45 -8.19 2.98
CA ILE A 44 -17.01 -9.41 3.66
C ILE A 44 -17.71 -9.46 5.01
N SER A 45 -18.53 -10.48 5.26
CA SER A 45 -19.35 -10.57 6.46
C SER A 45 -18.83 -11.55 7.52
N LYS A 46 -17.78 -12.31 7.19
CA LYS A 46 -17.11 -13.23 8.12
C LYS A 46 -15.63 -13.37 7.78
N ASN A 47 -14.84 -13.73 8.78
CA ASN A 47 -13.48 -14.18 8.58
C ASN A 47 -13.43 -15.36 7.61
N MET A 48 -12.40 -15.41 6.75
CA MET A 48 -12.23 -16.51 5.81
C MET A 48 -10.76 -16.85 5.60
N GLU A 49 -10.50 -18.08 5.24
CA GLU A 49 -9.19 -18.57 4.85
C GLU A 49 -9.19 -18.90 3.36
N MET A 50 -8.12 -18.54 2.66
CA MET A 50 -8.00 -18.83 1.24
C MET A 50 -7.43 -20.21 0.99
N SER A 51 -7.99 -20.93 0.03
CA SER A 51 -7.46 -22.19 -0.51
C SER A 51 -6.84 -22.03 -1.90
N GLY A 52 -6.84 -20.82 -2.42
CA GLY A 52 -6.24 -20.46 -3.69
C GLY A 52 -6.26 -18.95 -3.93
N ASP A 53 -5.58 -18.52 -4.98
CA ASP A 53 -5.43 -17.10 -5.32
C ASP A 53 -6.78 -16.39 -5.54
N LEU A 54 -6.85 -15.10 -5.14
CA LEU A 54 -8.03 -14.26 -5.41
C LEU A 54 -8.11 -13.84 -6.89
N GLY A 55 -6.99 -13.40 -7.46
CA GLY A 55 -6.89 -13.10 -8.87
C GLY A 55 -7.47 -11.75 -9.27
N LYS A 56 -7.94 -11.64 -10.52
CA LYS A 56 -8.39 -10.39 -11.14
C LYS A 56 -9.89 -10.21 -10.99
N ALA A 57 -10.32 -8.97 -10.67
CA ALA A 57 -11.72 -8.59 -10.72
C ALA A 57 -12.23 -8.57 -12.18
N GLY A 58 -13.44 -9.06 -12.43
CA GLY A 58 -14.08 -9.00 -13.74
C GLY A 58 -14.61 -7.61 -14.07
N ARG A 59 -15.14 -6.89 -13.07
CA ARG A 59 -15.76 -5.58 -13.23
C ARG A 59 -14.75 -4.46 -13.44
N PRO A 60 -15.11 -3.41 -14.20
CA PRO A 60 -14.26 -2.24 -14.39
C PRO A 60 -14.10 -1.40 -13.10
N SER A 61 -15.08 -1.45 -12.19
CA SER A 61 -15.02 -0.77 -10.88
C SER A 61 -15.49 -1.69 -9.78
N LEU A 62 -14.71 -1.81 -8.70
CA LEU A 62 -15.03 -2.68 -7.59
C LEU A 62 -14.42 -2.18 -6.28
N THR A 63 -15.21 -2.21 -5.23
CA THR A 63 -14.77 -2.02 -3.84
C THR A 63 -14.95 -3.30 -3.06
N ILE A 64 -13.91 -3.72 -2.35
CA ILE A 64 -13.99 -4.75 -1.32
C ILE A 64 -14.05 -4.03 0.02
N ASP A 65 -15.14 -4.18 0.75
CA ASP A 65 -15.27 -3.72 2.13
C ASP A 65 -15.14 -4.92 3.06
N GLY A 66 -14.05 -4.98 3.79
CA GLY A 66 -13.75 -6.07 4.71
C GLY A 66 -14.66 -6.11 5.94
N GLY A 67 -15.30 -4.97 6.28
CA GLY A 67 -16.11 -4.86 7.49
C GLY A 67 -15.33 -5.17 8.78
N GLY A 68 -14.01 -5.08 8.76
CA GLY A 68 -13.13 -5.50 9.86
C GLY A 68 -12.97 -7.01 10.00
N ASN A 69 -13.37 -7.79 9.00
CA ASN A 69 -13.17 -9.23 9.02
C ASN A 69 -11.81 -9.62 8.42
N LEU A 70 -11.25 -10.69 8.97
CA LEU A 70 -9.97 -11.25 8.56
C LEU A 70 -10.11 -12.08 7.28
N ILE A 71 -9.24 -11.82 6.31
CA ILE A 71 -9.00 -12.67 5.16
C ILE A 71 -7.56 -13.21 5.28
N ASP A 72 -7.44 -14.49 5.61
CA ASP A 72 -6.15 -15.17 5.71
C ASP A 72 -5.77 -15.79 4.36
N GLY A 73 -4.72 -15.28 3.75
CA GLY A 73 -4.26 -15.69 2.43
C GLY A 73 -3.67 -17.08 2.35
N LYS A 74 -3.24 -17.69 3.48
CA LYS A 74 -2.61 -19.04 3.52
C LYS A 74 -1.52 -19.23 2.46
N SER A 75 -0.72 -18.20 2.22
CA SER A 75 0.35 -18.14 1.21
C SER A 75 -0.15 -18.12 -0.25
N HIS A 76 -1.41 -17.81 -0.50
CA HIS A 76 -1.95 -17.54 -1.83
C HIS A 76 -1.83 -16.06 -2.19
N ALA A 77 -1.89 -15.76 -3.49
CA ALA A 77 -1.84 -14.39 -3.98
C ALA A 77 -3.19 -13.68 -3.80
N GLY A 78 -3.13 -12.38 -3.50
CA GLY A 78 -4.30 -11.53 -3.37
C GLY A 78 -4.83 -11.02 -4.72
N PHE A 79 -5.17 -9.75 -4.80
CA PHE A 79 -5.85 -9.15 -5.94
C PHE A 79 -4.90 -8.69 -7.04
N SER A 80 -5.33 -8.84 -8.29
CA SER A 80 -4.71 -8.22 -9.46
C SER A 80 -5.64 -7.18 -10.05
N VAL A 81 -5.20 -5.91 -10.08
CA VAL A 81 -5.94 -4.79 -10.65
C VAL A 81 -5.38 -4.46 -12.02
N GLY A 82 -6.15 -4.72 -13.06
CA GLY A 82 -5.72 -4.53 -14.43
C GLY A 82 -5.91 -3.10 -14.95
N LYS A 83 -5.28 -2.77 -16.07
CA LYS A 83 -5.46 -1.48 -16.73
C LYS A 83 -6.93 -1.21 -17.03
N GLY A 84 -7.38 0.02 -16.73
CA GLY A 84 -8.76 0.46 -16.91
C GLY A 84 -9.72 -0.04 -15.83
N GLN A 85 -9.21 -0.65 -14.78
CA GLN A 85 -10.01 -0.98 -13.60
C GLN A 85 -9.79 0.05 -12.49
N ASP A 86 -10.87 0.39 -11.80
CA ASP A 86 -10.89 1.16 -10.55
C ASP A 86 -11.16 0.22 -9.39
N PHE A 87 -10.30 0.21 -8.39
CA PHE A 87 -10.40 -0.75 -7.29
C PHE A 87 -10.21 -0.06 -5.94
N SER A 88 -10.88 -0.54 -4.91
CA SER A 88 -10.66 -0.10 -3.53
C SER A 88 -10.67 -1.26 -2.56
N LEU A 89 -9.82 -1.17 -1.54
CA LEU A 89 -9.86 -2.01 -0.35
C LEU A 89 -10.18 -1.13 0.85
N LEU A 90 -11.25 -1.43 1.55
CA LEU A 90 -11.73 -0.67 2.71
C LEU A 90 -11.94 -1.60 3.90
N ASN A 91 -11.53 -1.17 5.09
CA ASN A 91 -11.79 -1.87 6.34
C ASN A 91 -11.42 -3.36 6.29
N THR A 92 -10.34 -3.70 5.56
CA THR A 92 -9.91 -5.09 5.40
C THR A 92 -8.84 -5.43 6.42
N GLU A 93 -8.87 -6.65 6.96
CA GLU A 93 -7.78 -7.26 7.69
C GLU A 93 -7.23 -8.41 6.82
N MET A 94 -6.00 -8.26 6.30
CA MET A 94 -5.42 -9.19 5.33
C MET A 94 -4.05 -9.66 5.77
N GLN A 95 -3.92 -10.96 6.00
CA GLN A 95 -2.67 -11.55 6.46
C GLN A 95 -2.24 -12.78 5.64
N ASN A 96 -0.96 -13.13 5.74
CA ASN A 96 -0.37 -14.35 5.15
C ASN A 96 -0.59 -14.50 3.64
N PHE A 97 -0.79 -13.40 2.91
CA PHE A 97 -0.79 -13.43 1.46
C PHE A 97 0.65 -13.51 0.92
N SER A 98 0.83 -14.22 -0.19
CA SER A 98 2.15 -14.36 -0.81
C SER A 98 2.04 -14.40 -2.34
N ALA A 99 2.86 -13.60 -3.03
CA ALA A 99 2.89 -13.54 -4.48
C ALA A 99 4.32 -13.34 -5.02
N LEU A 100 4.48 -13.31 -6.34
CA LEU A 100 5.74 -12.86 -6.93
C LEU A 100 5.90 -11.34 -6.77
N PHE A 101 4.83 -10.58 -6.97
CA PHE A 101 4.77 -9.13 -6.81
C PHE A 101 3.45 -8.73 -6.15
N GLY A 102 3.53 -7.91 -5.10
CA GLY A 102 2.37 -7.46 -4.35
C GLY A 102 1.59 -8.60 -3.70
N GLY A 103 2.02 -9.05 -2.52
CA GLY A 103 1.38 -10.19 -1.85
C GLY A 103 -0.13 -10.06 -1.79
N VAL A 104 -0.63 -8.87 -1.43
CA VAL A 104 -2.07 -8.56 -1.36
C VAL A 104 -2.58 -7.94 -2.65
N VAL A 105 -1.83 -6.99 -3.25
CA VAL A 105 -2.27 -6.29 -4.47
C VAL A 105 -1.14 -6.10 -5.46
N ASN A 106 -1.39 -6.54 -6.71
CA ASN A 106 -0.61 -6.16 -7.87
C ASN A 106 -1.43 -5.18 -8.72
N ASN A 107 -1.10 -3.88 -8.66
CA ASN A 107 -1.85 -2.82 -9.32
C ASN A 107 -1.21 -2.37 -10.64
N GLN A 108 -1.97 -2.48 -11.73
CA GLN A 108 -1.66 -1.90 -13.04
C GLN A 108 -2.75 -0.91 -13.51
N GLY A 109 -3.85 -0.80 -12.76
CA GLY A 109 -4.99 0.08 -12.99
C GLY A 109 -4.98 1.28 -12.08
N LYS A 110 -6.15 1.61 -11.56
CA LYS A 110 -6.33 2.66 -10.57
C LYS A 110 -6.87 2.09 -9.27
N MET A 111 -6.32 2.54 -8.16
CA MET A 111 -6.89 2.30 -6.83
C MET A 111 -7.26 3.64 -6.18
N GLU A 112 -8.51 3.78 -5.76
CA GLU A 112 -8.94 4.99 -5.05
C GLU A 112 -8.43 4.98 -3.62
N THR A 113 -8.60 3.85 -2.94
CA THR A 113 -8.20 3.73 -1.53
C THR A 113 -7.73 2.32 -1.21
N VAL A 114 -6.64 2.25 -0.46
CA VAL A 114 -6.20 1.06 0.26
C VAL A 114 -6.19 1.39 1.74
N ASN A 115 -7.16 0.85 2.47
CA ASN A 115 -7.30 1.10 3.91
C ASN A 115 -7.62 -0.20 4.63
N GLY A 116 -6.83 -0.53 5.65
CA GLY A 116 -7.00 -1.75 6.43
C GLY A 116 -5.75 -2.10 7.21
N ASP A 117 -5.76 -3.32 7.75
CA ASP A 117 -4.64 -3.91 8.48
C ASP A 117 -4.00 -5.02 7.64
N PHE A 118 -2.72 -4.85 7.32
CA PHE A 118 -1.98 -5.75 6.44
C PHE A 118 -0.78 -6.31 7.19
N SER A 119 -0.83 -7.60 7.54
CA SER A 119 0.21 -8.20 8.37
C SER A 119 0.77 -9.49 7.78
N VAL A 120 2.08 -9.70 7.94
CA VAL A 120 2.78 -10.94 7.57
C VAL A 120 2.56 -11.33 6.10
N ASN A 121 2.34 -10.33 5.23
CA ASN A 121 2.23 -10.58 3.80
C ASN A 121 3.61 -10.56 3.15
N SER A 122 3.79 -11.29 2.05
CA SER A 122 5.10 -11.43 1.44
C SER A 122 5.10 -11.38 -0.09
N ALA A 123 6.24 -10.98 -0.65
CA ALA A 123 6.50 -11.06 -2.08
C ALA A 123 7.89 -11.65 -2.35
N LYS A 124 7.98 -12.64 -3.26
CA LYS A 124 9.27 -13.18 -3.74
C LYS A 124 10.05 -12.19 -4.61
N GLY A 125 9.41 -11.13 -5.05
CA GLY A 125 10.01 -9.98 -5.70
C GLY A 125 9.87 -8.77 -4.82
N SER A 126 9.01 -7.84 -5.20
CA SER A 126 8.86 -6.54 -4.54
C SER A 126 7.41 -6.26 -4.13
N GLY A 127 7.25 -5.43 -3.09
CA GLY A 127 5.95 -5.04 -2.55
C GLY A 127 5.29 -6.17 -1.77
N GLY A 128 5.69 -6.39 -0.51
CA GLY A 128 5.11 -7.47 0.32
C GLY A 128 3.59 -7.38 0.43
N VAL A 129 3.03 -6.17 0.42
CA VAL A 129 1.59 -5.91 0.34
C VAL A 129 1.20 -5.41 -1.05
N ILE A 130 1.78 -4.29 -1.49
CA ILE A 130 1.39 -3.59 -2.72
C ILE A 130 2.57 -3.49 -3.69
N TYR A 131 2.35 -3.94 -4.93
CA TYR A 131 3.19 -3.63 -6.09
C TYR A 131 2.41 -2.73 -7.04
N ASN A 132 2.89 -1.50 -7.28
CA ASN A 132 2.19 -0.51 -8.08
C ASN A 132 2.94 -0.12 -9.35
N THR A 133 2.29 -0.28 -10.50
CA THR A 133 2.71 0.28 -11.80
C THR A 133 1.66 1.20 -12.40
N GLY A 134 0.51 1.32 -11.77
CA GLY A 134 -0.64 2.14 -12.11
C GLY A 134 -0.74 3.40 -11.25
N GLU A 135 -1.93 3.70 -10.81
CA GLU A 135 -2.26 4.87 -9.99
C GLU A 135 -2.88 4.41 -8.67
N ILE A 136 -2.52 5.06 -7.57
CA ILE A 136 -3.16 4.91 -6.26
C ILE A 136 -3.38 6.29 -5.68
N ASN A 137 -4.61 6.64 -5.32
CA ASN A 137 -4.87 7.93 -4.70
C ASN A 137 -4.47 7.92 -3.22
N GLN A 138 -4.88 6.90 -2.46
CA GLN A 138 -4.58 6.89 -1.03
C GLN A 138 -4.24 5.47 -0.53
N ILE A 139 -3.14 5.40 0.23
CA ILE A 139 -2.77 4.25 1.05
C ILE A 139 -2.81 4.72 2.50
N ASN A 140 -3.61 4.04 3.34
CA ASN A 140 -3.71 4.34 4.75
C ASN A 140 -4.05 3.04 5.52
N GLY A 141 -3.62 2.95 6.77
CA GLY A 141 -3.88 1.76 7.59
C GLY A 141 -2.65 1.30 8.36
N SER A 142 -2.65 0.04 8.76
CA SER A 142 -1.52 -0.61 9.44
C SER A 142 -0.84 -1.61 8.52
N PHE A 143 0.47 -1.51 8.42
CA PHE A 143 1.32 -2.42 7.66
C PHE A 143 2.38 -2.99 8.59
N GLU A 144 2.21 -4.25 9.01
CA GLU A 144 3.04 -4.85 10.05
C GLU A 144 3.72 -6.13 9.57
N GLN A 145 5.04 -6.23 9.78
CA GLN A 145 5.82 -7.45 9.51
C GLN A 145 5.65 -7.99 8.08
N ASN A 146 5.45 -7.09 7.10
CA ASN A 146 5.39 -7.50 5.71
C ASN A 146 6.79 -7.59 5.12
N PHE A 147 6.98 -8.50 4.17
CA PHE A 147 8.29 -8.84 3.65
C PHE A 147 8.34 -8.86 2.12
N ALA A 148 9.46 -8.39 1.56
CA ALA A 148 9.78 -8.56 0.15
C ALA A 148 11.23 -9.09 -0.02
N ASP A 149 11.44 -10.12 -0.84
CA ASP A 149 12.80 -10.62 -1.13
C ASP A 149 13.68 -9.55 -1.78
N LYS A 150 13.04 -8.57 -2.46
CA LYS A 150 13.73 -7.46 -3.13
C LYS A 150 13.45 -6.14 -2.41
N SER A 151 12.51 -5.35 -2.86
CA SER A 151 12.33 -3.98 -2.42
C SER A 151 10.88 -3.69 -2.03
N GLY A 152 10.70 -2.73 -1.11
CA GLY A 152 9.40 -2.33 -0.60
C GLY A 152 8.74 -3.44 0.21
N GLY A 153 9.16 -3.63 1.46
CA GLY A 153 8.60 -4.67 2.34
C GLY A 153 7.09 -4.60 2.45
N ALA A 154 6.51 -3.40 2.47
CA ALA A 154 5.08 -3.19 2.33
C ALA A 154 4.71 -2.69 0.93
N VAL A 155 5.24 -1.56 0.48
CA VAL A 155 4.83 -0.88 -0.76
C VAL A 155 5.99 -0.70 -1.72
N TYR A 156 5.82 -1.14 -2.96
CA TYR A 156 6.75 -0.92 -4.05
C TYR A 156 6.08 -0.17 -5.19
N ASN A 157 6.49 1.09 -5.42
CA ASN A 157 6.03 1.92 -6.54
C ASN A 157 7.01 1.82 -7.72
N ASN A 158 6.65 1.05 -8.73
CA ASN A 158 7.46 0.74 -9.90
C ASN A 158 7.09 1.63 -11.10
N GLY A 159 7.51 2.87 -11.07
CA GLY A 159 7.13 3.84 -12.11
C GLY A 159 5.64 4.21 -12.10
N GLY A 160 4.90 3.86 -11.06
CA GLY A 160 3.51 4.26 -10.86
C GLY A 160 3.37 5.63 -10.22
N THR A 161 2.15 6.04 -9.98
CA THR A 161 1.81 7.26 -9.23
C THR A 161 1.07 6.89 -7.96
N ILE A 162 1.46 7.49 -6.84
CA ILE A 162 0.74 7.43 -5.56
C ILE A 162 0.59 8.86 -5.06
N GLU A 163 -0.64 9.29 -4.77
CA GLU A 163 -0.86 10.66 -4.27
C GLU A 163 -0.53 10.77 -2.78
N GLU A 164 -0.97 9.80 -1.98
CA GLU A 164 -0.73 9.85 -0.55
C GLU A 164 -0.42 8.46 0.03
N ILE A 165 0.63 8.41 0.87
CA ILE A 165 0.90 7.28 1.76
C ILE A 165 0.84 7.79 3.19
N GLY A 166 -0.15 7.30 3.95
CA GLY A 166 -0.32 7.54 5.37
C GLY A 166 -0.33 6.25 6.17
N GLY A 167 -0.63 6.36 7.47
CA GLY A 167 -0.78 5.20 8.36
C GLY A 167 0.49 4.79 9.09
N THR A 168 0.54 3.54 9.53
CA THR A 168 1.65 2.98 10.33
C THR A 168 2.35 1.85 9.59
N PHE A 169 3.67 1.87 9.61
CA PHE A 169 4.53 0.87 8.99
C PHE A 169 5.51 0.34 10.05
N VAL A 170 5.24 -0.87 10.55
CA VAL A 170 5.97 -1.43 11.68
C VAL A 170 6.67 -2.73 11.26
N GLU A 171 7.98 -2.81 11.54
CA GLU A 171 8.78 -4.03 11.33
C GLU A 171 8.67 -4.64 9.92
N ASN A 172 8.36 -3.82 8.89
CA ASN A 172 8.41 -4.32 7.52
C ASN A 172 9.85 -4.46 7.05
N SER A 173 10.12 -5.45 6.20
CA SER A 173 11.48 -5.68 5.74
C SER A 173 11.58 -5.98 4.25
N ALA A 174 12.70 -5.57 3.67
CA ALA A 174 13.05 -5.86 2.29
C ALA A 174 14.51 -6.33 2.20
N GLY A 175 14.78 -7.28 1.32
CA GLY A 175 16.15 -7.77 1.12
C GLY A 175 17.08 -6.74 0.50
N ASP A 176 16.56 -5.76 -0.22
CA ASP A 176 17.34 -4.80 -1.01
C ASP A 176 17.10 -3.35 -0.54
N LYS A 177 15.92 -2.78 -0.85
CA LYS A 177 15.68 -1.33 -0.72
C LYS A 177 14.29 -1.01 -0.18
N GLY A 178 14.24 -0.05 0.76
CA GLY A 178 12.98 0.42 1.35
C GLY A 178 12.26 -0.64 2.16
N GLY A 179 12.62 -0.77 3.43
CA GLY A 179 12.04 -1.77 4.33
C GLY A 179 10.53 -1.68 4.39
N ALA A 180 9.96 -0.49 4.38
CA ALA A 180 8.53 -0.26 4.23
C ALA A 180 8.17 0.13 2.80
N VAL A 181 8.75 1.22 2.26
CA VAL A 181 8.36 1.82 0.98
C VAL A 181 9.56 1.97 0.06
N ALA A 182 9.43 1.53 -1.19
CA ALA A 182 10.39 1.83 -2.24
C ALA A 182 9.70 2.52 -3.42
N ASN A 183 10.21 3.70 -3.81
CA ASN A 183 9.76 4.47 -4.97
C ASN A 183 10.85 4.49 -6.03
N VAL A 184 10.57 3.88 -7.18
CA VAL A 184 11.59 3.67 -8.20
C VAL A 184 11.15 4.15 -9.57
N LYS A 185 12.13 4.66 -10.33
CA LYS A 185 11.99 4.91 -11.77
C LYS A 185 12.32 3.65 -12.56
N VAL A 186 11.64 3.45 -13.67
CA VAL A 186 11.91 2.37 -14.61
C VAL A 186 12.06 2.92 -16.01
N LEU A 187 13.21 2.67 -16.63
CA LEU A 187 13.53 3.13 -18.00
C LEU A 187 13.04 4.58 -18.27
N PHE A 188 11.89 4.73 -18.91
CA PHE A 188 11.32 6.02 -19.31
C PHE A 188 10.13 6.47 -18.47
N LYS A 189 9.81 5.76 -17.37
CA LYS A 189 8.68 6.07 -16.50
C LYS A 189 9.19 6.39 -15.10
N GLN A 190 8.95 7.62 -14.66
CA GLN A 190 9.24 8.05 -13.29
C GLN A 190 8.18 7.49 -12.34
N GLY A 191 8.63 6.92 -11.22
CA GLY A 191 7.77 6.74 -10.07
C GLY A 191 7.47 8.10 -9.44
N ASN A 192 6.24 8.33 -9.05
CA ASN A 192 5.86 9.54 -8.34
C ASN A 192 5.07 9.19 -7.09
N ILE A 193 5.52 9.70 -5.95
CA ILE A 193 4.74 9.72 -4.71
C ILE A 193 4.63 11.19 -4.30
N ALA A 194 3.41 11.73 -4.26
CA ALA A 194 3.24 13.14 -3.97
C ALA A 194 3.47 13.44 -2.47
N SER A 195 2.99 12.57 -1.58
CA SER A 195 3.23 12.75 -0.15
C SER A 195 3.34 11.43 0.62
N VAL A 196 4.20 11.44 1.63
CA VAL A 196 4.30 10.41 2.66
C VAL A 196 4.13 11.08 4.02
N ASN A 197 3.13 10.64 4.79
CA ASN A 197 2.86 11.16 6.12
C ASN A 197 2.42 10.02 7.05
N GLY A 198 3.36 9.40 7.73
CA GLY A 198 3.06 8.22 8.54
C GLY A 198 4.04 8.00 9.69
N THR A 199 3.82 6.91 10.40
CA THR A 199 4.74 6.39 11.41
C THR A 199 5.47 5.19 10.83
N PHE A 200 6.80 5.24 10.87
CA PHE A 200 7.69 4.20 10.38
C PHE A 200 8.58 3.73 11.52
N ASP A 201 8.32 2.53 12.04
CA ASP A 201 9.02 2.01 13.21
C ASP A 201 9.65 0.63 12.94
N GLY A 202 10.94 0.49 13.22
CA GLY A 202 11.65 -0.78 13.15
C GLY A 202 11.75 -1.40 11.75
N ASN A 203 11.51 -0.65 10.67
CA ASN A 203 11.60 -1.21 9.32
C ASN A 203 13.07 -1.41 8.90
N SER A 204 13.33 -2.41 8.03
CA SER A 204 14.70 -2.76 7.67
C SER A 204 14.91 -3.11 6.19
N ALA A 205 16.06 -2.70 5.63
CA ALA A 205 16.52 -3.05 4.29
C ALA A 205 18.06 -2.88 4.18
N GLU A 206 18.67 -3.17 3.01
CA GLU A 206 20.08 -2.81 2.78
C GLU A 206 20.25 -1.29 2.59
N ALA A 207 19.26 -0.63 1.96
CA ALA A 207 19.24 0.83 1.81
C ALA A 207 17.84 1.40 2.05
N GLY A 208 17.75 2.49 2.85
CA GLY A 208 16.49 3.09 3.25
C GLY A 208 15.71 2.15 4.17
N GLY A 209 16.11 2.06 5.43
CA GLY A 209 15.45 1.15 6.39
C GLY A 209 13.93 1.29 6.39
N ALA A 210 13.40 2.50 6.29
CA ALA A 210 12.00 2.73 6.06
C ALA A 210 11.68 3.02 4.59
N ILE A 211 12.31 4.07 4.00
CA ILE A 211 11.98 4.54 2.66
C ILE A 211 13.22 4.56 1.77
N TYR A 212 13.10 4.02 0.56
CA TYR A 212 14.05 4.24 -0.52
C TYR A 212 13.38 5.00 -1.66
N ASN A 213 14.07 6.02 -2.18
CA ASN A 213 13.61 6.80 -3.32
C ASN A 213 14.72 7.00 -4.37
N ASN A 214 14.49 6.56 -5.61
CA ASN A 214 15.32 6.97 -6.75
C ASN A 214 14.49 7.60 -7.89
N ALA A 215 13.30 8.08 -7.56
CA ALA A 215 12.35 8.72 -8.46
C ALA A 215 11.93 10.08 -7.93
N THR A 216 10.66 10.47 -8.03
CA THR A 216 10.15 11.72 -7.47
C THR A 216 9.32 11.44 -6.23
N LEU A 217 9.65 12.12 -5.14
CA LEU A 217 8.90 12.11 -3.89
C LEU A 217 8.69 13.57 -3.45
N GLY A 218 7.44 14.03 -3.44
CA GLY A 218 7.14 15.44 -3.14
C GLY A 218 7.46 15.77 -1.68
N SER A 219 6.69 15.27 -0.75
CA SER A 219 6.92 15.54 0.68
C SER A 219 6.99 14.28 1.52
N VAL A 220 7.89 14.30 2.51
CA VAL A 220 7.97 13.30 3.57
C VAL A 220 7.80 14.00 4.90
N THR A 221 6.75 13.62 5.63
CA THR A 221 6.49 14.08 7.00
C THR A 221 6.17 12.87 7.88
N GLY A 222 6.26 13.02 9.19
CA GLY A 222 5.89 11.94 10.10
C GLY A 222 6.97 11.55 11.10
N THR A 223 6.88 10.35 11.63
CA THR A 223 7.80 9.83 12.65
C THR A 223 8.54 8.61 12.11
N PHE A 224 9.86 8.62 12.27
CA PHE A 224 10.76 7.56 11.85
C PHE A 224 11.59 7.12 13.05
N SER A 225 11.32 5.92 13.59
CA SER A 225 12.00 5.41 14.78
C SER A 225 12.58 4.01 14.54
N GLY A 226 13.80 3.77 15.02
CA GLY A 226 14.39 2.45 15.04
C GLY A 226 14.61 1.78 13.66
N ASN A 227 14.44 2.51 12.54
CA ASN A 227 14.61 1.91 11.23
C ASN A 227 16.09 1.63 10.93
N ARG A 228 16.35 0.52 10.23
CA ARG A 228 17.73 0.04 10.03
C ARG A 228 18.02 -0.20 8.55
N ALA A 229 19.06 0.45 8.05
CA ALA A 229 19.70 0.06 6.81
C ALA A 229 20.94 -0.80 7.14
N ALA A 230 21.04 -1.99 6.55
CA ALA A 230 22.14 -2.90 6.81
C ALA A 230 22.61 -3.59 5.53
N ALA A 231 23.75 -3.16 5.01
CA ALA A 231 24.35 -3.73 3.82
C ALA A 231 25.52 -4.69 4.18
N GLU A 232 25.45 -5.92 3.70
CA GLU A 232 26.48 -6.93 4.00
C GLU A 232 27.78 -6.67 3.23
N TYR A 233 27.70 -6.21 1.98
CA TYR A 233 28.86 -6.06 1.09
C TYR A 233 29.12 -4.63 0.61
N ASP A 234 28.20 -3.70 0.86
CA ASP A 234 28.27 -2.31 0.43
C ASP A 234 28.16 -1.33 1.59
N ALA A 235 28.21 -0.02 1.27
CA ALA A 235 27.90 1.02 2.23
C ALA A 235 26.37 1.10 2.44
N ALA A 236 25.92 0.87 3.66
CA ALA A 236 24.51 1.09 4.00
C ALA A 236 24.15 2.57 3.90
N GLN A 237 22.99 2.86 3.33
CA GLN A 237 22.53 4.22 3.09
C GLN A 237 21.18 4.46 3.76
N GLY A 238 21.09 5.59 4.51
CA GLY A 238 19.84 6.09 5.08
C GLY A 238 19.12 5.10 6.00
N GLY A 239 19.47 5.07 7.29
CA GLY A 239 18.79 4.21 8.26
C GLY A 239 17.28 4.36 8.24
N ALA A 240 16.75 5.58 8.09
CA ALA A 240 15.35 5.82 7.81
C ALA A 240 15.09 5.99 6.31
N ILE A 241 15.70 6.99 5.67
CA ILE A 241 15.42 7.37 4.28
C ILE A 241 16.73 7.36 3.48
N ALA A 242 16.78 6.60 2.39
CA ALA A 242 17.80 6.70 1.37
C ALA A 242 17.22 7.35 0.11
N ASN A 243 17.87 8.40 -0.38
CA ASN A 243 17.42 9.14 -1.56
C ASN A 243 18.51 9.23 -2.64
N GLU A 244 18.22 8.64 -3.79
CA GLU A 244 19.02 8.76 -5.01
C GLU A 244 18.25 9.52 -6.13
N GLY A 245 17.04 9.98 -5.81
CA GLY A 245 16.17 10.72 -6.71
C GLY A 245 15.94 12.15 -6.25
N GLN A 246 14.72 12.62 -6.36
CA GLN A 246 14.29 13.94 -5.92
C GLN A 246 13.33 13.79 -4.74
N ILE A 247 13.59 14.53 -3.67
CA ILE A 247 12.63 14.80 -2.59
C ILE A 247 12.52 16.32 -2.44
N ASP A 248 11.30 16.85 -2.55
CA ASP A 248 11.12 18.31 -2.49
C ASP A 248 11.13 18.84 -1.06
N PHE A 249 10.60 18.05 -0.11
CA PHE A 249 10.51 18.47 1.28
C PHE A 249 10.57 17.29 2.25
N VAL A 250 11.36 17.42 3.31
CA VAL A 250 11.42 16.46 4.42
C VAL A 250 11.26 17.22 5.74
N SER A 251 10.32 16.76 6.55
CA SER A 251 10.12 17.24 7.91
C SER A 251 9.57 16.11 8.78
N GLY A 252 9.92 16.09 10.05
CA GLY A 252 9.42 15.04 10.94
C GLY A 252 10.37 14.76 12.09
N THR A 253 10.04 13.72 12.84
CA THR A 253 10.86 13.24 13.95
C THR A 253 11.64 12.00 13.52
N PHE A 254 12.96 12.04 13.70
CA PHE A 254 13.86 10.93 13.40
C PHE A 254 14.60 10.52 14.66
N SER A 255 14.44 9.28 15.13
CA SER A 255 15.06 8.79 16.36
C SER A 255 15.53 7.35 16.23
N GLY A 256 16.75 7.07 16.67
CA GLY A 256 17.29 5.71 16.72
C GLY A 256 17.44 5.00 15.38
N ASN A 257 17.35 5.72 14.26
CA ASN A 257 17.54 5.12 12.95
C ASN A 257 19.03 4.89 12.68
N VAL A 258 19.39 3.72 12.15
CA VAL A 258 20.77 3.27 12.03
C VAL A 258 21.09 2.84 10.60
N ALA A 259 22.28 3.24 10.09
CA ALA A 259 22.84 2.67 8.88
C ALA A 259 24.14 1.93 9.25
N GLU A 260 24.21 0.65 8.95
CA GLU A 260 25.34 -0.24 9.25
C GLU A 260 25.78 -0.97 7.99
N GLY A 261 27.02 -0.74 7.54
CA GLY A 261 27.59 -1.41 6.36
C GLY A 261 28.97 -1.96 6.64
N ALA A 262 29.37 -2.97 5.88
CA ALA A 262 30.70 -3.58 5.98
C ALA A 262 31.84 -2.58 5.67
N TYR A 263 31.54 -1.50 4.92
CA TYR A 263 32.51 -0.46 4.60
C TYR A 263 32.12 0.86 5.28
N GLN A 264 31.71 1.90 4.57
CA GLN A 264 31.29 3.17 5.19
C GLN A 264 29.77 3.31 5.20
N ALA A 265 29.18 3.30 6.40
CA ALA A 265 27.76 3.59 6.57
C ALA A 265 27.51 5.12 6.51
N GLN A 266 26.44 5.52 5.84
CA GLN A 266 26.08 6.94 5.67
C GLN A 266 24.67 7.20 6.22
N GLY A 267 24.57 8.13 7.16
CA GLY A 267 23.34 8.74 7.62
C GLY A 267 22.32 7.83 8.31
N GLY A 268 22.23 7.86 9.62
CA GLY A 268 21.17 7.16 10.37
C GLY A 268 19.77 7.71 10.11
N GLY A 269 19.63 9.01 9.90
CA GLY A 269 18.33 9.65 9.66
C GLY A 269 17.98 9.76 8.18
N HIS A 270 18.47 10.79 7.55
CA HIS A 270 18.22 11.13 6.14
C HIS A 270 19.51 11.30 5.38
N LEU A 271 19.56 10.80 4.15
CA LEU A 271 20.61 11.02 3.19
C LEU A 271 20.01 11.50 1.87
N SER A 272 20.53 12.57 1.32
CA SER A 272 20.16 13.13 0.01
C SER A 272 21.40 13.32 -0.87
#